data_91e203a29a888fe1e0f869ac1c775312
#
_entry.id   91e203a29a888fe1e0f869ac1c775312
#
_cell.length_a   1.000
_cell.length_b   1.000
_cell.length_c   1.000
_cell.angle_alpha   90.00
_cell.angle_beta   90.00
_cell.angle_gamma   90.00
#
_symmetry.space_group_name_H-M   'P 1'
#
loop_
_entity.id
_entity.type
_entity.pdbx_description
1 polymer ?
#
loop_
_entity_poly.entity_id
_entity_poly.type
_entity_poly.pdbx_seq_one_letter_code
_entity_poly.pdbx_strand_id
1 'polypeptide(L)'
;MQEADHPPLMPQKAFDYYLDERDASRLYLKAGIIRNCLENLFRTVLVHLVDPKDGGAVRTANLSKRIDLLKHFFPQDVIDSLHRIRKLGNDGAHEENHKKLSNERIRTGLRDLGLVCEWTILTYFEKHGLRSKAWVATLFSTLPPVYRVRILKQLVDANTLEQAQVFAQQEITREWNERRDQENFIRFSQGLPFNDQTPEETEEEAKISNFLLIMNKLAVALVKNQQFDEGFQFIHDMHEQGWMTDANAAYTFSELQRLQANLHQFPIATTLEEARRNLQKVLPLIAEEESALFTTLFSAIVLGRPEDLEAREVDGESG
;
A
#
# COMPACT_ATOMS: atom_id res chain seq x y z
N MET A 1 -7.34 -2.75 -20.09
CA MET A 1 -6.98 -1.34 -19.80
C MET A 1 -5.46 -1.31 -19.61
N GLN A 2 -4.73 -0.54 -20.40
CA GLN A 2 -3.26 -0.55 -20.35
C GLN A 2 -2.78 0.16 -19.08
N GLU A 3 -1.72 -0.35 -18.45
CA GLU A 3 -1.05 0.25 -17.27
C GLU A 3 -0.68 1.74 -17.42
N ALA A 4 -0.69 2.24 -18.66
CA ALA A 4 -0.30 3.61 -19.00
C ALA A 4 -1.29 4.71 -18.53
N ASP A 5 -2.51 4.36 -18.12
CA ASP A 5 -3.56 5.35 -17.83
C ASP A 5 -3.66 5.74 -16.35
N HIS A 6 -2.92 5.07 -15.47
CA HIS A 6 -2.94 5.39 -14.03
C HIS A 6 -1.67 6.13 -13.60
N PRO A 7 -1.81 7.35 -13.05
CA PRO A 7 -0.66 8.10 -12.57
C PRO A 7 0.05 7.33 -11.43
N PRO A 8 1.35 7.54 -11.25
CA PRO A 8 2.08 6.96 -10.12
C PRO A 8 1.44 7.35 -8.79
N LEU A 9 1.44 6.43 -7.82
CA LEU A 9 1.02 6.73 -6.46
C LEU A 9 2.06 7.62 -5.81
N MET A 10 1.68 8.85 -5.44
CA MET A 10 2.60 9.84 -4.85
C MET A 10 1.85 10.89 -4.05
N PRO A 11 2.51 11.61 -3.11
CA PRO A 11 1.92 12.70 -2.36
C PRO A 11 1.34 13.78 -3.28
N GLN A 12 0.30 14.50 -2.79
CA GLN A 12 -0.40 15.51 -3.59
C GLN A 12 0.57 16.52 -4.21
N LYS A 13 1.51 17.07 -3.44
CA LYS A 13 2.48 18.04 -3.95
C LYS A 13 3.41 17.48 -5.02
N ALA A 14 3.83 16.21 -4.86
CA ALA A 14 4.57 15.52 -5.89
C ALA A 14 3.72 15.28 -7.14
N PHE A 15 2.42 15.03 -6.94
CA PHE A 15 1.46 14.86 -8.03
C PHE A 15 1.19 16.17 -8.78
N ASP A 16 1.10 17.30 -8.07
CA ASP A 16 1.00 18.63 -8.70
C ASP A 16 2.23 18.89 -9.58
N TYR A 17 3.42 18.61 -9.08
CA TYR A 17 4.64 18.67 -9.89
C TYR A 17 4.63 17.67 -11.07
N TYR A 18 4.06 16.48 -10.89
CA TYR A 18 3.89 15.50 -11.98
C TYR A 18 3.01 16.06 -13.10
N LEU A 19 1.97 16.83 -12.75
CA LEU A 19 1.12 17.53 -13.72
C LEU A 19 1.89 18.68 -14.39
N ASP A 20 2.60 19.50 -13.62
CA ASP A 20 3.44 20.59 -14.14
C ASP A 20 4.52 20.07 -15.09
N GLU A 21 5.01 18.82 -14.88
CA GLU A 21 5.97 18.18 -15.78
C GLU A 21 5.39 18.00 -17.18
N ARG A 22 4.11 17.71 -17.34
CA ARG A 22 3.45 17.58 -18.65
C ARG A 22 3.52 18.89 -19.43
N ASP A 23 3.41 20.03 -18.75
CA ASP A 23 3.40 21.36 -19.34
C ASP A 23 4.80 21.93 -19.52
N ALA A 24 5.79 21.40 -18.81
CA ALA A 24 7.17 21.84 -18.95
C ALA A 24 7.76 21.47 -20.31
N SER A 25 8.18 22.46 -21.09
CA SER A 25 8.71 22.24 -22.45
C SER A 25 10.15 21.76 -22.47
N ARG A 26 10.90 21.91 -21.38
CA ARG A 26 12.35 21.67 -21.33
C ARG A 26 12.71 20.54 -20.36
N LEU A 27 13.53 19.59 -20.84
CA LEU A 27 13.89 18.39 -20.08
C LEU A 27 14.62 18.69 -18.77
N TYR A 28 15.41 19.75 -18.69
CA TYR A 28 16.10 20.11 -17.44
C TYR A 28 15.13 20.60 -16.37
N LEU A 29 14.05 21.28 -16.73
CA LEU A 29 12.99 21.66 -15.80
C LEU A 29 12.28 20.41 -15.27
N LYS A 30 11.92 19.47 -16.17
CA LYS A 30 11.31 18.19 -15.79
C LYS A 30 12.20 17.41 -14.81
N ALA A 31 13.49 17.30 -15.08
CA ALA A 31 14.45 16.65 -14.19
C ALA A 31 14.52 17.31 -12.80
N GLY A 32 14.51 18.64 -12.76
CA GLY A 32 14.46 19.41 -11.50
C GLY A 32 13.19 19.17 -10.70
N ILE A 33 12.04 19.13 -11.37
CA ILE A 33 10.74 18.83 -10.77
C ILE A 33 10.75 17.45 -10.12
N ILE A 34 11.18 16.40 -10.84
CA ILE A 34 11.25 15.03 -10.33
C ILE A 34 12.17 14.95 -9.09
N ARG A 35 13.30 15.64 -9.10
CA ARG A 35 14.17 15.74 -7.93
C ARG A 35 13.48 16.41 -6.74
N ASN A 36 12.76 17.50 -6.97
CA ASN A 36 12.03 18.21 -5.92
C ASN A 36 10.95 17.31 -5.30
N CYS A 37 10.28 16.46 -6.10
CA CYS A 37 9.38 15.42 -5.59
C CYS A 37 10.11 14.49 -4.62
N LEU A 38 11.28 13.96 -5.00
CA LEU A 38 12.06 13.08 -4.14
C LEU A 38 12.50 13.78 -2.85
N GLU A 39 12.97 15.03 -2.92
CA GLU A 39 13.35 15.81 -1.73
C GLU A 39 12.16 16.06 -0.81
N ASN A 40 10.97 16.21 -1.38
CA ASN A 40 9.72 16.32 -0.62
C ASN A 40 9.39 14.99 0.08
N LEU A 41 9.48 13.85 -0.63
CA LEU A 41 9.27 12.53 -0.02
C LEU A 41 10.18 12.28 1.17
N PHE A 42 11.46 12.67 1.09
CA PHE A 42 12.38 12.56 2.24
C PHE A 42 11.92 13.36 3.45
N ARG A 43 11.30 14.51 3.27
CA ARG A 43 10.85 15.36 4.37
C ARG A 43 9.52 14.92 4.98
N THR A 44 8.64 14.34 4.19
CA THR A 44 7.25 14.08 4.58
C THR A 44 6.96 12.62 4.89
N VAL A 45 7.65 11.70 4.21
CA VAL A 45 7.33 10.26 4.27
C VAL A 45 8.54 9.46 4.74
N LEU A 46 9.65 9.54 4.00
CA LEU A 46 10.80 8.65 4.22
C LEU A 46 11.51 8.93 5.55
N VAL A 47 11.38 10.14 6.11
CA VAL A 47 11.90 10.47 7.44
C VAL A 47 11.30 9.59 8.55
N HIS A 48 10.08 9.09 8.36
CA HIS A 48 9.41 8.23 9.34
C HIS A 48 9.84 6.76 9.28
N LEU A 49 10.54 6.35 8.23
CA LEU A 49 11.07 4.99 8.08
C LEU A 49 12.43 4.82 8.75
N VAL A 50 13.23 5.88 8.87
CA VAL A 50 14.56 5.81 9.48
C VAL A 50 14.48 5.84 11.00
N ASP A 51 15.53 5.34 11.65
CA ASP A 51 15.65 5.41 13.11
C ASP A 51 15.51 6.87 13.59
N PRO A 52 14.74 7.14 14.65
CA PRO A 52 14.55 8.49 15.19
C PRO A 52 15.86 9.25 15.45
N LYS A 53 16.94 8.55 15.82
CA LYS A 53 18.28 9.15 15.99
C LYS A 53 18.85 9.72 14.69
N ASP A 54 18.47 9.17 13.54
CA ASP A 54 18.94 9.59 12.22
C ASP A 54 18.00 10.62 11.56
N GLY A 55 16.85 10.93 12.15
CA GLY A 55 15.86 11.85 11.62
C GLY A 55 16.42 13.27 11.36
N GLY A 56 17.35 13.74 12.21
CA GLY A 56 18.08 14.99 11.98
C GLY A 56 18.97 14.96 10.73
N ALA A 57 19.64 13.83 10.49
CA ALA A 57 20.48 13.65 9.31
C ALA A 57 19.63 13.56 8.02
N VAL A 58 18.45 12.93 8.07
CA VAL A 58 17.52 12.90 6.94
C VAL A 58 17.09 14.30 6.53
N ARG A 59 16.91 15.21 7.48
CA ARG A 59 16.48 16.59 7.19
C ARG A 59 17.60 17.49 6.67
N THR A 60 18.84 17.30 7.13
CA THR A 60 19.95 18.24 6.90
C THR A 60 21.00 17.73 5.92
N ALA A 61 21.20 16.43 5.78
CA ALA A 61 22.20 15.83 4.91
C ALA A 61 21.89 16.08 3.40
N ASN A 62 22.91 15.95 2.57
CA ASN A 62 22.73 15.92 1.13
C ASN A 62 21.94 14.66 0.69
N LEU A 63 21.33 14.71 -0.50
CA LEU A 63 20.44 13.66 -0.97
C LEU A 63 21.10 12.27 -1.04
N SER A 64 22.39 12.19 -1.38
CA SER A 64 23.11 10.91 -1.41
C SER A 64 23.15 10.25 -0.03
N LYS A 65 23.52 11.02 1.01
CA LYS A 65 23.59 10.51 2.37
C LYS A 65 22.20 10.14 2.92
N ARG A 66 21.15 10.88 2.54
CA ARG A 66 19.76 10.53 2.88
C ARG A 66 19.37 9.17 2.30
N ILE A 67 19.73 8.90 1.03
CA ILE A 67 19.49 7.61 0.38
C ILE A 67 20.24 6.49 1.12
N ASP A 68 21.50 6.74 1.51
CA ASP A 68 22.29 5.75 2.24
C ASP A 68 21.63 5.31 3.56
N LEU A 69 20.89 6.18 4.25
CA LEU A 69 20.13 5.86 5.46
C LEU A 69 18.96 4.90 5.23
N LEU A 70 18.47 4.79 4.00
CA LEU A 70 17.34 3.92 3.63
C LEU A 70 17.77 2.51 3.20
N LYS A 71 19.06 2.22 3.06
CA LYS A 71 19.58 0.92 2.56
C LYS A 71 19.12 -0.30 3.36
N HIS A 72 18.75 -0.12 4.63
CA HIS A 72 18.27 -1.19 5.50
C HIS A 72 16.74 -1.38 5.44
N PHE A 73 16.04 -0.48 4.77
CA PHE A 73 14.58 -0.47 4.72
C PHE A 73 14.03 -0.81 3.34
N PHE A 74 14.83 -0.61 2.29
CA PHE A 74 14.43 -0.83 0.91
C PHE A 74 15.34 -1.85 0.23
N PRO A 75 14.80 -2.66 -0.69
CA PRO A 75 15.61 -3.52 -1.53
C PRO A 75 16.51 -2.71 -2.46
N GLN A 76 17.57 -3.34 -2.98
CA GLN A 76 18.64 -2.65 -3.73
C GLN A 76 18.13 -1.97 -5.00
N ASP A 77 17.17 -2.53 -5.70
CA ASP A 77 16.58 -1.96 -6.91
C ASP A 77 15.82 -0.66 -6.64
N VAL A 78 15.17 -0.54 -5.47
CA VAL A 78 14.54 0.72 -5.00
C VAL A 78 15.59 1.75 -4.62
N ILE A 79 16.66 1.35 -3.95
CA ILE A 79 17.81 2.22 -3.66
C ILE A 79 18.44 2.72 -4.96
N ASP A 80 18.59 1.85 -5.96
CA ASP A 80 19.09 2.24 -7.28
C ASP A 80 18.15 3.22 -8.00
N SER A 81 16.84 3.06 -7.82
CA SER A 81 15.83 4.01 -8.31
C SER A 81 16.00 5.40 -7.69
N LEU A 82 16.18 5.47 -6.37
CA LEU A 82 16.49 6.71 -5.66
C LEU A 82 17.75 7.39 -6.21
N HIS A 83 18.82 6.62 -6.45
CA HIS A 83 20.04 7.15 -7.03
C HIS A 83 19.87 7.60 -8.49
N ARG A 84 19.05 6.91 -9.31
CA ARG A 84 18.73 7.34 -10.68
C ARG A 84 18.00 8.68 -10.67
N ILE A 85 17.01 8.88 -9.80
CA ILE A 85 16.29 10.16 -9.64
C ILE A 85 17.27 11.26 -9.22
N ARG A 86 18.14 11.00 -8.24
CA ARG A 86 19.17 11.96 -7.81
C ARG A 86 20.08 12.38 -8.94
N LYS A 87 20.59 11.42 -9.73
CA LYS A 87 21.45 11.68 -10.89
C LYS A 87 20.72 12.47 -11.97
N LEU A 88 19.46 12.12 -12.26
CA LEU A 88 18.63 12.84 -13.21
C LEU A 88 18.48 14.32 -12.82
N GLY A 89 18.16 14.59 -11.55
CA GLY A 89 18.04 15.96 -11.05
C GLY A 89 19.36 16.74 -11.09
N ASN A 90 20.49 16.10 -10.80
CA ASN A 90 21.80 16.73 -10.95
C ASN A 90 22.11 17.09 -12.41
N ASP A 91 21.80 16.21 -13.36
CA ASP A 91 21.98 16.48 -14.79
C ASP A 91 21.07 17.64 -15.24
N GLY A 92 19.88 17.80 -14.64
CA GLY A 92 19.03 18.95 -14.90
C GLY A 92 19.52 20.27 -14.30
N ALA A 93 20.26 20.22 -13.19
CA ALA A 93 20.77 21.41 -12.50
C ALA A 93 22.06 21.99 -13.13
N HIS A 94 22.79 21.20 -13.92
CA HIS A 94 24.07 21.57 -14.51
C HIS A 94 23.94 21.65 -16.04
N GLU A 95 24.14 22.85 -16.62
CA GLU A 95 23.94 23.13 -18.05
C GLU A 95 24.77 22.21 -18.95
N GLU A 96 26.02 21.94 -18.58
CA GLU A 96 26.93 21.06 -19.31
C GLU A 96 26.41 19.61 -19.43
N ASN A 97 25.48 19.21 -18.57
CA ASN A 97 24.88 17.89 -18.53
C ASN A 97 23.53 17.81 -19.26
N HIS A 98 22.92 18.90 -19.70
CA HIS A 98 21.62 18.91 -20.35
C HIS A 98 21.55 17.98 -21.58
N LYS A 99 22.68 17.81 -22.30
CA LYS A 99 22.80 16.85 -23.41
C LYS A 99 22.59 15.38 -23.02
N LYS A 100 22.68 15.04 -21.73
CA LYS A 100 22.44 13.70 -21.20
C LYS A 100 20.97 13.42 -20.94
N LEU A 101 20.13 14.46 -20.97
CA LEU A 101 18.71 14.34 -20.69
C LEU A 101 17.96 13.83 -21.93
N SER A 102 17.00 12.96 -21.71
CA SER A 102 16.08 12.45 -22.73
C SER A 102 14.68 12.23 -22.16
N ASN A 103 13.67 12.18 -23.02
CA ASN A 103 12.30 11.87 -22.61
C ASN A 103 12.19 10.48 -21.94
N GLU A 104 13.02 9.53 -22.36
CA GLU A 104 13.05 8.20 -21.76
C GLU A 104 13.56 8.26 -20.31
N ARG A 105 14.65 9.00 -20.05
CA ARG A 105 15.17 9.20 -18.70
C ARG A 105 14.17 9.91 -17.78
N ILE A 106 13.42 10.89 -18.31
CA ILE A 106 12.34 11.55 -17.57
C ILE A 106 11.24 10.55 -17.19
N ARG A 107 10.74 9.76 -18.17
CA ARG A 107 9.75 8.72 -17.90
C ARG A 107 10.23 7.68 -16.88
N THR A 108 11.49 7.27 -16.98
CA THR A 108 12.11 6.36 -16.00
C THR A 108 12.13 6.99 -14.61
N GLY A 109 12.50 8.26 -14.48
CA GLY A 109 12.49 8.97 -13.20
C GLY A 109 11.11 9.06 -12.56
N LEU A 110 10.05 9.25 -13.36
CA LEU A 110 8.66 9.25 -12.88
C LEU A 110 8.21 7.86 -12.41
N ARG A 111 8.57 6.81 -13.15
CA ARG A 111 8.29 5.42 -12.73
C ARG A 111 9.04 5.07 -11.44
N ASP A 112 10.32 5.43 -11.35
CA ASP A 112 11.13 5.24 -10.15
C ASP A 112 10.52 5.96 -8.94
N LEU A 113 10.00 7.16 -9.12
CA LEU A 113 9.33 7.91 -8.06
C LEU A 113 8.06 7.18 -7.56
N GLY A 114 7.22 6.69 -8.47
CA GLY A 114 6.04 5.88 -8.13
C GLY A 114 6.40 4.60 -7.39
N LEU A 115 7.45 3.91 -7.85
CA LEU A 115 7.97 2.70 -7.20
C LEU A 115 8.39 2.97 -5.75
N VAL A 116 9.13 4.05 -5.50
CA VAL A 116 9.54 4.45 -4.14
C VAL A 116 8.32 4.68 -3.24
N CYS A 117 7.28 5.34 -3.74
CA CYS A 117 6.04 5.58 -2.99
C CYS A 117 5.33 4.26 -2.65
N GLU A 118 5.22 3.33 -3.60
CA GLU A 118 4.61 2.02 -3.37
C GLU A 118 5.42 1.20 -2.34
N TRP A 119 6.75 1.20 -2.46
CA TRP A 119 7.63 0.53 -1.51
C TRP A 119 7.58 1.10 -0.09
N THR A 120 7.22 2.36 0.08
CA THR A 120 6.98 2.91 1.41
C THR A 120 5.82 2.20 2.11
N ILE A 121 4.76 1.88 1.38
CA ILE A 121 3.61 1.12 1.91
C ILE A 121 3.98 -0.36 2.09
N LEU A 122 4.68 -0.93 1.12
CA LEU A 122 5.15 -2.32 1.18
C LEU A 122 6.03 -2.58 2.41
N THR A 123 7.02 -1.73 2.65
CA THR A 123 7.92 -1.85 3.82
C THR A 123 7.14 -1.85 5.15
N TYR A 124 6.07 -1.05 5.22
CA TYR A 124 5.19 -1.09 6.39
C TYR A 124 4.51 -2.46 6.53
N PHE A 125 3.94 -2.98 5.44
CA PHE A 125 3.23 -4.28 5.47
C PHE A 125 4.16 -5.45 5.73
N GLU A 126 5.39 -5.44 5.20
CA GLU A 126 6.41 -6.45 5.48
C GLU A 126 6.79 -6.47 6.96
N LYS A 127 6.90 -5.29 7.57
CA LYS A 127 7.32 -5.17 8.98
C LYS A 127 6.20 -5.41 9.97
N HIS A 128 4.99 -4.96 9.69
CA HIS A 128 3.88 -4.90 10.65
C HIS A 128 2.68 -5.77 10.27
N GLY A 129 2.61 -6.22 9.01
CA GLY A 129 1.47 -6.95 8.47
C GLY A 129 0.27 -6.04 8.10
N LEU A 130 -0.56 -6.54 7.20
CA LEU A 130 -1.82 -5.88 6.82
C LEU A 130 -2.87 -5.94 7.95
N ARG A 131 -2.73 -6.88 8.88
CA ARG A 131 -3.57 -7.08 10.08
C ARG A 131 -3.10 -6.29 11.31
N SER A 132 -2.03 -5.51 11.20
CA SER A 132 -1.42 -4.81 12.35
C SER A 132 -2.42 -4.02 13.19
N LYS A 133 -3.44 -3.46 12.55
CA LYS A 133 -4.62 -2.84 13.17
C LYS A 133 -5.84 -3.08 12.29
N ALA A 134 -7.01 -3.23 12.90
CA ALA A 134 -8.27 -3.50 12.17
C ALA A 134 -8.57 -2.46 11.08
N TRP A 135 -8.25 -1.20 11.30
CA TRP A 135 -8.50 -0.10 10.37
C TRP A 135 -7.47 0.01 9.23
N VAL A 136 -6.28 -0.62 9.33
CA VAL A 136 -5.23 -0.55 8.28
C VAL A 136 -5.75 -1.09 6.95
N ALA A 137 -6.38 -2.26 6.97
CA ALA A 137 -6.98 -2.84 5.77
C ALA A 137 -8.14 -1.98 5.20
N THR A 138 -8.85 -1.25 6.06
CA THR A 138 -9.92 -0.33 5.65
C THR A 138 -9.33 0.89 4.94
N LEU A 139 -8.31 1.53 5.52
CA LEU A 139 -7.60 2.64 4.87
C LEU A 139 -7.01 2.22 3.52
N PHE A 140 -6.29 1.09 3.49
CA PHE A 140 -5.72 0.58 2.25
C PHE A 140 -6.80 0.33 1.17
N SER A 141 -8.00 -0.07 1.58
CA SER A 141 -9.14 -0.28 0.68
C SER A 141 -9.72 1.01 0.08
N THR A 142 -9.33 2.19 0.55
CA THR A 142 -9.71 3.47 -0.08
C THR A 142 -9.01 3.72 -1.40
N LEU A 143 -7.84 3.09 -1.65
CA LEU A 143 -7.14 3.19 -2.92
C LEU A 143 -7.94 2.57 -4.07
N PRO A 144 -7.79 3.10 -5.30
CA PRO A 144 -8.30 2.44 -6.49
C PRO A 144 -7.77 1.00 -6.59
N PRO A 145 -8.58 0.05 -7.10
CA PRO A 145 -8.19 -1.37 -7.16
C PRO A 145 -6.86 -1.63 -7.87
N VAL A 146 -6.56 -0.88 -8.92
CA VAL A 146 -5.32 -1.02 -9.70
C VAL A 146 -4.05 -0.89 -8.84
N TYR A 147 -4.01 0.07 -7.91
CA TYR A 147 -2.88 0.24 -7.00
C TYR A 147 -2.82 -0.88 -5.96
N ARG A 148 -3.99 -1.30 -5.46
CA ARG A 148 -4.07 -2.41 -4.52
C ARG A 148 -3.57 -3.72 -5.12
N VAL A 149 -3.94 -4.01 -6.37
CA VAL A 149 -3.46 -5.19 -7.11
C VAL A 149 -1.94 -5.18 -7.22
N ARG A 150 -1.33 -4.05 -7.61
CA ARG A 150 0.13 -3.95 -7.73
C ARG A 150 0.85 -4.20 -6.41
N ILE A 151 0.41 -3.53 -5.34
CA ILE A 151 1.02 -3.66 -4.01
C ILE A 151 0.82 -5.07 -3.44
N LEU A 152 -0.39 -5.64 -3.55
CA LEU A 152 -0.68 -6.97 -3.01
C LEU A 152 0.02 -8.09 -3.78
N LYS A 153 0.19 -7.99 -5.10
CA LYS A 153 1.01 -8.93 -5.88
C LYS A 153 2.45 -8.97 -5.36
N GLN A 154 3.07 -7.81 -5.15
CA GLN A 154 4.42 -7.74 -4.60
C GLN A 154 4.50 -8.33 -3.18
N LEU A 155 3.48 -8.15 -2.35
CA LEU A 155 3.43 -8.75 -1.02
C LEU A 155 3.29 -10.28 -1.06
N VAL A 156 2.52 -10.83 -1.99
CA VAL A 156 2.44 -12.29 -2.19
C VAL A 156 3.80 -12.83 -2.64
N ASP A 157 4.45 -12.19 -3.60
CA ASP A 157 5.74 -12.63 -4.13
C ASP A 157 6.88 -12.55 -3.08
N ALA A 158 6.81 -11.57 -2.16
CA ALA A 158 7.80 -11.38 -1.10
C ALA A 158 7.64 -12.35 0.09
N ASN A 159 6.47 -12.99 0.25
CA ASN A 159 6.23 -13.89 1.37
C ASN A 159 6.70 -15.31 1.05
N THR A 160 7.77 -15.73 1.71
CA THR A 160 8.33 -17.09 1.63
C THR A 160 7.82 -17.96 2.77
N LEU A 161 6.54 -18.32 2.76
CA LEU A 161 5.97 -19.24 3.74
C LEU A 161 6.02 -20.69 3.20
N GLU A 162 6.10 -21.65 4.10
CA GLU A 162 5.96 -23.05 3.71
C GLU A 162 4.47 -23.39 3.52
N GLN A 163 4.10 -23.94 2.37
CA GLN A 163 2.71 -24.27 2.03
C GLN A 163 2.09 -25.22 3.05
N ALA A 164 2.86 -26.19 3.55
CA ALA A 164 2.39 -27.13 4.55
C ALA A 164 1.99 -26.43 5.87
N GLN A 165 2.71 -25.39 6.28
CA GLN A 165 2.38 -24.62 7.49
C GLN A 165 1.08 -23.81 7.28
N VAL A 166 0.92 -23.19 6.12
CA VAL A 166 -0.31 -22.44 5.79
C VAL A 166 -1.52 -23.37 5.79
N PHE A 167 -1.39 -24.55 5.18
CA PHE A 167 -2.47 -25.54 5.15
C PHE A 167 -2.83 -26.04 6.56
N ALA A 168 -1.82 -26.40 7.37
CA ALA A 168 -2.03 -26.84 8.74
C ALA A 168 -2.74 -25.76 9.58
N GLN A 169 -2.35 -24.51 9.43
CA GLN A 169 -3.00 -23.39 10.13
C GLN A 169 -4.46 -23.20 9.73
N GLN A 170 -4.80 -23.38 8.45
CA GLN A 170 -6.20 -23.31 8.01
C GLN A 170 -7.06 -24.41 8.63
N GLU A 171 -6.54 -25.64 8.72
CA GLU A 171 -7.23 -26.75 9.36
C GLU A 171 -7.45 -26.51 10.87
N ILE A 172 -6.40 -26.05 11.59
CA ILE A 172 -6.50 -25.69 13.00
C ILE A 172 -7.54 -24.60 13.22
N THR A 173 -7.54 -23.56 12.40
CA THR A 173 -8.50 -22.45 12.50
C THR A 173 -9.93 -22.93 12.24
N ARG A 174 -10.13 -23.84 11.27
CA ARG A 174 -11.42 -24.44 10.98
C ARG A 174 -11.94 -25.25 12.17
N GLU A 175 -11.12 -26.16 12.69
CA GLU A 175 -11.48 -26.99 13.85
C GLU A 175 -11.82 -26.15 15.08
N TRP A 176 -11.07 -25.07 15.30
CA TRP A 176 -11.33 -24.16 16.41
C TRP A 176 -12.67 -23.44 16.24
N ASN A 177 -12.98 -22.94 15.04
CA ASN A 177 -14.25 -22.29 14.75
C ASN A 177 -15.43 -23.27 14.92
N GLU A 178 -15.31 -24.50 14.44
CA GLU A 178 -16.32 -25.53 14.59
C GLU A 178 -16.61 -25.83 16.08
N ARG A 179 -15.56 -25.95 16.91
CA ARG A 179 -15.73 -26.16 18.37
C ARG A 179 -16.37 -24.97 19.04
N ARG A 180 -15.95 -23.76 18.72
CA ARG A 180 -16.55 -22.53 19.25
C ARG A 180 -18.02 -22.42 18.89
N ASP A 181 -18.38 -22.73 17.67
CA ASP A 181 -19.74 -22.64 17.18
C ASP A 181 -20.63 -23.71 17.85
N GLN A 182 -20.11 -24.93 18.09
CA GLN A 182 -20.77 -25.95 18.87
C GLN A 182 -20.99 -25.53 20.35
N GLU A 183 -19.95 -24.95 20.97
CA GLU A 183 -20.06 -24.41 22.34
C GLU A 183 -21.11 -23.30 22.40
N ASN A 184 -21.08 -22.36 21.46
CA ASN A 184 -22.05 -21.27 21.40
C ASN A 184 -23.49 -21.77 21.18
N PHE A 185 -23.68 -22.83 20.41
CA PHE A 185 -24.98 -23.46 20.27
C PHE A 185 -25.49 -24.03 21.60
N ILE A 186 -24.61 -24.72 22.38
CA ILE A 186 -24.95 -25.25 23.70
C ILE A 186 -25.25 -24.09 24.65
N ARG A 187 -24.42 -23.05 24.71
CA ARG A 187 -24.61 -21.85 25.55
C ARG A 187 -25.94 -21.15 25.25
N PHE A 188 -26.23 -20.98 23.95
CA PHE A 188 -27.52 -20.42 23.51
C PHE A 188 -28.73 -21.24 24.02
N SER A 189 -28.65 -22.57 23.93
CA SER A 189 -29.73 -23.46 24.42
C SER A 189 -29.95 -23.38 25.95
N GLN A 190 -28.93 -22.93 26.68
CA GLN A 190 -28.94 -22.72 28.13
C GLN A 190 -29.25 -21.28 28.55
N GLY A 191 -29.47 -20.38 27.59
CA GLY A 191 -29.68 -18.94 27.85
C GLY A 191 -28.41 -18.20 28.32
N LEU A 192 -27.23 -18.74 28.05
CA LEU A 192 -25.93 -18.12 28.38
C LEU A 192 -25.44 -17.25 27.25
N PRO A 193 -24.64 -16.19 27.54
CA PRO A 193 -24.02 -15.36 26.50
C PRO A 193 -23.06 -16.18 25.66
N PHE A 194 -22.87 -15.77 24.39
CA PHE A 194 -21.90 -16.37 23.50
C PHE A 194 -20.45 -16.21 24.02
N ASN A 195 -19.61 -17.18 23.65
CA ASN A 195 -18.18 -17.12 23.88
C ASN A 195 -17.53 -16.52 22.61
N ASP A 196 -17.08 -15.27 22.72
CA ASP A 196 -16.42 -14.55 21.61
C ASP A 196 -14.89 -14.56 21.74
N GLN A 197 -14.33 -15.39 22.63
CA GLN A 197 -12.88 -15.49 22.77
C GLN A 197 -12.27 -16.01 21.46
N THR A 198 -11.26 -15.30 21.00
CA THR A 198 -10.37 -15.76 19.93
C THR A 198 -9.13 -16.38 20.58
N PRO A 199 -8.55 -17.45 20.01
CA PRO A 199 -7.29 -17.98 20.52
C PRO A 199 -6.18 -16.93 20.42
N GLU A 200 -5.27 -16.93 21.39
CA GLU A 200 -4.02 -16.15 21.25
C GLU A 200 -3.21 -16.75 20.11
N GLU A 201 -2.97 -15.95 19.07
CA GLU A 201 -2.12 -16.34 17.93
C GLU A 201 -0.64 -16.23 18.32
N THR A 202 0.13 -17.26 18.02
CA THR A 202 1.60 -17.17 18.04
C THR A 202 2.10 -16.24 16.94
N GLU A 203 3.36 -15.79 17.02
CA GLU A 203 3.96 -14.94 15.96
C GLU A 203 3.92 -15.61 14.58
N GLU A 204 4.11 -16.93 14.53
CA GLU A 204 4.07 -17.71 13.28
C GLU A 204 2.66 -17.80 12.72
N GLU A 205 1.67 -18.10 13.57
CA GLU A 205 0.25 -18.12 13.19
C GLU A 205 -0.22 -16.75 12.69
N ALA A 206 0.24 -15.67 13.33
CA ALA A 206 -0.06 -14.31 12.89
C ALA A 206 0.52 -14.00 11.48
N LYS A 207 1.72 -14.50 11.16
CA LYS A 207 2.32 -14.38 9.82
C LYS A 207 1.49 -15.13 8.77
N ILE A 208 1.09 -16.37 9.07
CA ILE A 208 0.25 -17.17 8.18
C ILE A 208 -1.13 -16.51 7.96
N SER A 209 -1.76 -16.10 9.03
CA SER A 209 -3.05 -15.39 8.97
C SER A 209 -2.97 -14.09 8.17
N ASN A 210 -1.86 -13.35 8.31
CA ASN A 210 -1.60 -12.15 7.51
C ASN A 210 -1.45 -12.47 6.01
N PHE A 211 -0.72 -13.54 5.68
CA PHE A 211 -0.55 -13.99 4.30
C PHE A 211 -1.89 -14.39 3.66
N LEU A 212 -2.70 -15.17 4.37
CA LEU A 212 -4.05 -15.54 3.92
C LEU A 212 -4.94 -14.31 3.68
N LEU A 213 -4.83 -13.29 4.54
CA LEU A 213 -5.54 -12.03 4.33
C LEU A 213 -5.05 -11.31 3.07
N ILE A 214 -3.72 -11.28 2.82
CA ILE A 214 -3.13 -10.65 1.62
C ILE A 214 -3.69 -11.33 0.37
N MET A 215 -3.68 -12.67 0.31
CA MET A 215 -4.23 -13.44 -0.81
C MET A 215 -5.71 -13.12 -1.07
N ASN A 216 -6.54 -13.16 -0.03
CA ASN A 216 -7.96 -12.80 -0.15
C ASN A 216 -8.16 -11.36 -0.64
N LYS A 217 -7.37 -10.41 -0.12
CA LYS A 217 -7.44 -9.01 -0.55
C LYS A 217 -7.00 -8.83 -1.99
N LEU A 218 -6.02 -9.61 -2.47
CA LEU A 218 -5.59 -9.58 -3.87
C LEU A 218 -6.71 -10.09 -4.78
N ALA A 219 -7.31 -11.23 -4.49
CA ALA A 219 -8.42 -11.76 -5.27
C ALA A 219 -9.59 -10.76 -5.36
N VAL A 220 -9.98 -10.18 -4.23
CA VAL A 220 -11.01 -9.13 -4.17
C VAL A 220 -10.60 -7.87 -4.96
N ALA A 221 -9.33 -7.47 -4.91
CA ALA A 221 -8.84 -6.31 -5.65
C ALA A 221 -8.86 -6.55 -7.16
N LEU A 222 -8.49 -7.75 -7.62
CA LEU A 222 -8.56 -8.17 -9.03
C LEU A 222 -10.00 -8.09 -9.54
N VAL A 223 -10.96 -8.66 -8.82
CA VAL A 223 -12.39 -8.60 -9.20
C VAL A 223 -12.89 -7.15 -9.22
N LYS A 224 -12.55 -6.33 -8.23
CA LYS A 224 -12.91 -4.90 -8.19
C LYS A 224 -12.23 -4.08 -9.29
N ASN A 225 -11.09 -4.54 -9.81
CA ASN A 225 -10.41 -3.98 -10.98
C ASN A 225 -10.95 -4.51 -12.31
N GLN A 226 -12.03 -5.28 -12.29
CA GLN A 226 -12.65 -5.94 -13.46
C GLN A 226 -11.74 -6.97 -14.15
N GLN A 227 -10.72 -7.45 -13.46
CA GLN A 227 -9.83 -8.54 -13.86
C GLN A 227 -10.41 -9.87 -13.35
N PHE A 228 -11.63 -10.21 -13.79
CA PHE A 228 -12.39 -11.34 -13.25
C PHE A 228 -11.67 -12.67 -13.44
N ASP A 229 -11.24 -12.95 -14.66
CA ASP A 229 -10.55 -14.21 -14.99
C ASP A 229 -9.26 -14.37 -14.16
N GLU A 230 -8.47 -13.29 -14.04
CA GLU A 230 -7.26 -13.31 -13.19
C GLU A 230 -7.59 -13.54 -11.72
N GLY A 231 -8.66 -12.93 -11.19
CA GLY A 231 -9.08 -13.09 -9.80
C GLY A 231 -9.50 -14.52 -9.48
N PHE A 232 -10.28 -15.17 -10.36
CA PHE A 232 -10.68 -16.56 -10.21
C PHE A 232 -9.52 -17.51 -10.44
N GLN A 233 -8.69 -17.27 -11.45
CA GLN A 233 -7.50 -18.09 -11.71
C GLN A 233 -6.52 -18.02 -10.54
N PHE A 234 -6.32 -16.84 -9.94
CA PHE A 234 -5.46 -16.69 -8.77
C PHE A 234 -5.88 -17.60 -7.62
N ILE A 235 -7.18 -17.69 -7.30
CA ILE A 235 -7.68 -18.59 -6.24
C ILE A 235 -7.50 -20.06 -6.63
N HIS A 236 -7.76 -20.39 -7.90
CA HIS A 236 -7.53 -21.74 -8.41
C HIS A 236 -6.05 -22.13 -8.26
N ASP A 237 -5.12 -21.28 -8.67
CA ASP A 237 -3.69 -21.52 -8.58
C ASP A 237 -3.24 -21.67 -7.11
N MET A 238 -3.75 -20.85 -6.19
CA MET A 238 -3.47 -20.96 -4.76
C MET A 238 -3.95 -22.29 -4.18
N HIS A 239 -5.12 -22.77 -4.62
CA HIS A 239 -5.64 -24.06 -4.23
C HIS A 239 -4.80 -25.22 -4.80
N GLU A 240 -4.52 -25.23 -6.10
CA GLU A 240 -3.68 -26.25 -6.77
C GLU A 240 -2.26 -26.34 -6.19
N GLN A 241 -1.72 -25.20 -5.76
CA GLN A 241 -0.41 -25.13 -5.10
C GLN A 241 -0.44 -25.54 -3.62
N GLY A 242 -1.61 -25.84 -3.05
CA GLY A 242 -1.75 -26.26 -1.65
C GLY A 242 -1.71 -25.10 -0.64
N TRP A 243 -1.97 -23.88 -1.07
CA TRP A 243 -2.08 -22.72 -0.18
C TRP A 243 -3.47 -22.56 0.45
N MET A 244 -4.47 -23.26 -0.07
CA MET A 244 -5.85 -23.19 0.40
C MET A 244 -6.45 -24.59 0.49
N THR A 245 -7.28 -24.81 1.52
CA THR A 245 -8.10 -26.02 1.61
C THR A 245 -9.27 -25.96 0.63
N ASP A 246 -9.85 -27.13 0.27
CA ASP A 246 -11.03 -27.22 -0.59
C ASP A 246 -12.17 -26.33 -0.10
N ALA A 247 -12.43 -26.34 1.22
CA ALA A 247 -13.50 -25.56 1.83
C ALA A 247 -13.24 -24.05 1.70
N ASN A 248 -12.02 -23.60 1.94
CA ASN A 248 -11.65 -22.18 1.83
C ASN A 248 -11.65 -21.72 0.37
N ALA A 249 -11.19 -22.52 -0.56
CA ALA A 249 -11.23 -22.23 -1.99
C ALA A 249 -12.71 -22.08 -2.45
N ALA A 250 -13.56 -23.07 -2.15
CA ALA A 250 -14.99 -23.03 -2.51
C ALA A 250 -15.70 -21.82 -1.90
N TYR A 251 -15.44 -21.49 -0.63
CA TYR A 251 -15.99 -20.29 0.02
C TYR A 251 -15.53 -19.02 -0.70
N THR A 252 -14.24 -18.88 -0.96
CA THR A 252 -13.68 -17.70 -1.62
C THR A 252 -14.21 -17.53 -3.04
N PHE A 253 -14.33 -18.62 -3.81
CA PHE A 253 -14.97 -18.60 -5.14
C PHE A 253 -16.39 -18.07 -5.06
N SER A 254 -17.21 -18.58 -4.14
CA SER A 254 -18.59 -18.13 -3.95
C SER A 254 -18.68 -16.64 -3.61
N GLU A 255 -17.81 -16.15 -2.70
CA GLU A 255 -17.76 -14.73 -2.35
C GLU A 255 -17.30 -13.83 -3.53
N LEU A 256 -16.34 -14.28 -4.35
CA LEU A 256 -15.91 -13.54 -5.54
C LEU A 256 -17.01 -13.50 -6.61
N GLN A 257 -17.76 -14.60 -6.83
CA GLN A 257 -18.92 -14.61 -7.72
C GLN A 257 -20.00 -13.64 -7.26
N ARG A 258 -20.31 -13.64 -5.93
CA ARG A 258 -21.28 -12.70 -5.35
C ARG A 258 -20.80 -11.25 -5.50
N LEU A 259 -19.50 -10.99 -5.28
CA LEU A 259 -18.91 -9.66 -5.47
C LEU A 259 -19.00 -9.22 -6.93
N GLN A 260 -18.67 -10.09 -7.89
CA GLN A 260 -18.76 -9.81 -9.32
C GLN A 260 -20.18 -9.44 -9.74
N ALA A 261 -21.16 -10.25 -9.32
CA ALA A 261 -22.57 -10.03 -9.64
C ALA A 261 -23.11 -8.68 -9.09
N ASN A 262 -22.57 -8.23 -7.95
CA ASN A 262 -23.03 -7.04 -7.25
C ASN A 262 -22.03 -5.87 -7.33
N LEU A 263 -21.04 -5.92 -8.22
CA LEU A 263 -19.94 -4.94 -8.27
C LEU A 263 -20.43 -3.49 -8.38
N HIS A 264 -21.53 -3.26 -9.11
CA HIS A 264 -22.16 -1.95 -9.29
C HIS A 264 -22.75 -1.34 -8.01
N GLN A 265 -22.94 -2.14 -6.96
CA GLN A 265 -23.45 -1.67 -5.65
C GLN A 265 -22.35 -1.16 -4.73
N PHE A 266 -21.08 -1.40 -5.05
CA PHE A 266 -19.96 -1.01 -4.22
C PHE A 266 -19.37 0.34 -4.69
N PRO A 267 -19.17 1.31 -3.79
CA PRO A 267 -18.49 2.56 -4.11
C PRO A 267 -16.98 2.31 -4.29
N ILE A 268 -16.58 1.99 -5.52
CA ILE A 268 -15.17 1.73 -5.85
C ILE A 268 -14.55 3.02 -6.35
N ALA A 269 -13.50 3.50 -5.67
CA ALA A 269 -12.71 4.61 -6.19
C ALA A 269 -12.00 4.16 -7.48
N THR A 270 -12.17 4.92 -8.56
CA THR A 270 -11.53 4.68 -9.85
C THR A 270 -10.34 5.60 -10.09
N THR A 271 -10.27 6.70 -9.35
CA THR A 271 -9.21 7.71 -9.44
C THR A 271 -8.58 7.97 -8.07
N LEU A 272 -7.35 8.52 -8.08
CA LEU A 272 -6.69 8.95 -6.83
C LEU A 272 -7.45 10.09 -6.13
N GLU A 273 -8.13 10.95 -6.86
CA GLU A 273 -8.94 12.00 -6.26
C GLU A 273 -10.14 11.45 -5.49
N GLU A 274 -10.81 10.44 -6.04
CA GLU A 274 -11.88 9.73 -5.31
C GLU A 274 -11.33 9.01 -4.08
N ALA A 275 -10.15 8.39 -4.20
CA ALA A 275 -9.46 7.76 -3.07
C ALA A 275 -9.16 8.78 -1.96
N ARG A 276 -8.68 9.96 -2.31
CA ARG A 276 -8.42 11.07 -1.35
C ARG A 276 -9.70 11.48 -0.63
N ARG A 277 -10.78 11.70 -1.36
CA ARG A 277 -12.10 12.03 -0.76
C ARG A 277 -12.61 10.93 0.18
N ASN A 278 -12.41 9.67 -0.17
CA ASN A 278 -12.80 8.54 0.67
C ASN A 278 -11.91 8.46 1.92
N LEU A 279 -10.61 8.66 1.76
CA LEU A 279 -9.67 8.66 2.88
C LEU A 279 -9.99 9.78 3.89
N GLN A 280 -10.30 10.99 3.44
CA GLN A 280 -10.69 12.11 4.29
C GLN A 280 -11.95 11.81 5.12
N LYS A 281 -12.86 10.97 4.62
CA LYS A 281 -14.06 10.54 5.38
C LYS A 281 -13.76 9.48 6.44
N VAL A 282 -12.74 8.66 6.21
CA VAL A 282 -12.38 7.53 7.09
C VAL A 282 -11.42 7.94 8.19
N LEU A 283 -10.47 8.84 7.90
CA LEU A 283 -9.46 9.28 8.87
C LEU A 283 -10.02 9.76 10.21
N PRO A 284 -11.08 10.60 10.25
CA PRO A 284 -11.66 11.08 11.52
C PRO A 284 -12.32 9.96 12.36
N LEU A 285 -12.55 8.79 11.77
CA LEU A 285 -13.13 7.63 12.47
C LEU A 285 -12.07 6.81 13.21
N ILE A 286 -10.80 7.11 13.01
CA ILE A 286 -9.67 6.44 13.65
C ILE A 286 -9.27 7.27 14.87
N ALA A 287 -9.21 6.63 16.05
CA ALA A 287 -8.78 7.32 17.26
C ALA A 287 -7.34 7.85 17.11
N GLU A 288 -7.08 9.08 17.58
CA GLU A 288 -5.74 9.71 17.49
C GLU A 288 -4.64 8.86 18.12
N GLU A 289 -4.94 8.16 19.23
CA GLU A 289 -4.03 7.25 19.91
C GLU A 289 -3.62 6.03 19.07
N GLU A 290 -4.43 5.71 18.07
CA GLU A 290 -4.16 4.65 17.09
C GLU A 290 -3.52 5.16 15.80
N SER A 291 -3.33 6.48 15.65
CA SER A 291 -2.70 7.10 14.47
C SER A 291 -1.24 6.66 14.39
N ALA A 292 -1.08 5.41 13.97
CA ALA A 292 0.19 4.73 13.85
C ALA A 292 0.96 5.26 12.63
N LEU A 293 2.22 4.87 12.55
CA LEU A 293 3.09 5.09 11.42
C LEU A 293 2.39 4.88 10.06
N PHE A 294 1.53 3.86 9.93
CA PHE A 294 0.79 3.59 8.70
C PHE A 294 -0.10 4.77 8.28
N THR A 295 -0.87 5.36 9.21
CA THR A 295 -1.73 6.51 8.91
C THR A 295 -0.89 7.69 8.41
N THR A 296 0.23 7.96 9.07
CA THR A 296 1.16 9.01 8.66
C THR A 296 1.72 8.77 7.25
N LEU A 297 2.25 7.57 6.99
CA LEU A 297 2.83 7.21 5.69
C LEU A 297 1.77 7.22 4.59
N PHE A 298 0.63 6.59 4.85
CA PHE A 298 -0.44 6.43 3.87
C PHE A 298 -1.11 7.77 3.54
N SER A 299 -1.39 8.59 4.56
CA SER A 299 -1.96 9.92 4.36
C SER A 299 -0.98 10.84 3.63
N ALA A 300 0.30 10.81 3.97
CA ALA A 300 1.31 11.61 3.30
C ALA A 300 1.45 11.23 1.81
N ILE A 301 1.30 9.95 1.45
CA ILE A 301 1.36 9.49 0.06
C ILE A 301 0.06 9.81 -0.70
N VAL A 302 -1.10 9.67 -0.05
CA VAL A 302 -2.41 9.82 -0.73
C VAL A 302 -2.95 11.24 -0.64
N LEU A 303 -2.78 11.94 0.48
CA LEU A 303 -3.35 13.28 0.72
C LEU A 303 -2.34 14.41 0.54
N GLY A 304 -1.04 14.15 0.67
CA GLY A 304 -0.01 15.17 0.76
C GLY A 304 0.48 15.37 2.20
N ARG A 305 1.04 16.55 2.49
CA ARG A 305 1.56 16.82 3.83
C ARG A 305 0.42 17.01 4.84
N PRO A 306 0.49 16.41 6.04
CA PRO A 306 -0.40 16.78 7.14
C PRO A 306 -0.41 18.29 7.43
N GLU A 307 0.77 18.93 7.40
CA GLU A 307 0.95 20.38 7.59
C GLU A 307 0.23 21.23 6.52
N ASP A 308 0.07 20.72 5.29
CA ASP A 308 -0.67 21.41 4.23
C ASP A 308 -2.20 21.31 4.44
N LEU A 309 -2.68 20.37 5.27
CA LEU A 309 -4.09 20.28 5.68
C LEU A 309 -4.42 21.31 6.76
N GLU A 310 -3.54 21.48 7.75
CA GLU A 310 -3.70 22.50 8.81
C GLU A 310 -3.70 23.92 8.23
N ALA A 311 -2.83 24.21 7.24
CA ALA A 311 -2.78 25.50 6.57
C ALA A 311 -4.05 25.83 5.78
N ARG A 312 -4.72 24.84 5.18
CA ARG A 312 -5.95 25.03 4.41
C ARG A 312 -7.18 25.28 5.29
N GLU A 313 -7.21 24.73 6.51
CA GLU A 313 -8.29 25.01 7.47
C GLU A 313 -8.21 26.45 7.98
N VAL A 314 -7.01 26.98 8.19
CA VAL A 314 -6.81 28.36 8.64
C VAL A 314 -7.17 29.38 7.55
N ASP A 315 -6.88 29.09 6.27
CA ASP A 315 -7.22 29.98 5.14
C ASP A 315 -8.71 29.91 4.76
N GLY A 316 -9.41 28.81 5.10
CA GLY A 316 -10.84 28.62 4.83
C GLY A 316 -11.78 29.37 5.78
N GLU A 317 -11.31 29.74 6.98
CA GLU A 317 -12.11 30.52 7.95
C GLU A 317 -11.98 32.05 7.81
N SER A 318 -11.18 32.52 6.85
CA SER A 318 -10.93 33.96 6.63
C SER A 318 -11.60 34.54 5.37
N GLY A 319 -12.57 33.79 4.79
CA GLY A 319 -13.29 34.21 3.58
C GLY A 319 -14.77 34.54 3.80
#